data_73b6b0f40f2b6be7ca933166cbec7217
#
_entry.id   73b6b0f40f2b6be7ca933166cbec7217
#
_cell.length_a   1.000
_cell.length_b   1.000
_cell.length_c   1.000
_cell.angle_alpha   90.00
_cell.angle_beta   90.00
_cell.angle_gamma   90.00
#
_symmetry.space_group_name_H-M   'P 1'
#
loop_
_entity.id
_entity.type
_entity.pdbx_description
1 polymer ?
#
loop_
_entity_poly.entity_id
_entity_poly.type
_entity_poly.pdbx_seq_one_letter_code
_entity_poly.pdbx_strand_id
1 'polypeptide(L)'
;MAVAPKVDLYARAVADRDEVAAFLRTDKRYAAYAMGDLDGPNRARCRWGLAFDDLGRPIALAMHQDGVIPQPLFVMGDPAGVAEVLSTVIKPRDAYVLGTEALDGAVAGLYQLERPITLHRMVVDRQSFAPFEGGAVRLTGRDIDDLNRLYQLGFRGAFPSGVLEDGIYYGVRVGGRLVSAAGTHVINTRERIGVVGNVMTQLEYRGHDFAKIVTSAVTAELLTRVDDVALNVHTDNAPAVAAYRRLGYQAHCLLTERLARRRAGGWDIMRPIREALRLTWPRETR
;
A
#
# COMPACT_ATOMS: atom_id res chain seq x y z
N MET A 1 31.42 -21.53 18.65
CA MET A 1 30.26 -20.77 18.11
C MET A 1 29.01 -21.42 18.68
N ALA A 2 28.31 -20.72 19.59
CA ALA A 2 27.03 -21.20 20.11
C ALA A 2 25.99 -21.10 18.97
N VAL A 3 25.38 -22.23 18.60
CA VAL A 3 24.22 -22.26 17.70
C VAL A 3 23.09 -21.58 18.44
N ALA A 4 22.60 -20.44 17.91
CA ALA A 4 21.41 -19.80 18.47
C ALA A 4 20.27 -20.84 18.53
N PRO A 5 19.48 -20.87 19.60
CA PRO A 5 18.36 -21.78 19.72
C PRO A 5 17.42 -21.58 18.54
N LYS A 6 17.05 -22.65 17.85
CA LYS A 6 16.05 -22.64 16.78
C LYS A 6 14.71 -22.33 17.45
N VAL A 7 14.25 -21.10 17.29
CA VAL A 7 12.91 -20.72 17.74
C VAL A 7 11.92 -21.46 16.85
N ASP A 8 11.04 -22.27 17.42
CA ASP A 8 10.00 -22.94 16.66
C ASP A 8 8.94 -21.92 16.29
N LEU A 9 9.06 -21.41 15.04
CA LEU A 9 8.10 -20.50 14.43
C LEU A 9 7.01 -21.30 13.73
N TYR A 10 5.79 -20.83 13.82
CA TYR A 10 4.69 -21.32 12.99
C TYR A 10 3.87 -20.15 12.44
N ALA A 11 3.24 -20.36 11.29
CA ALA A 11 2.35 -19.37 10.72
C ALA A 11 1.00 -19.97 10.36
N ARG A 12 -0.05 -19.16 10.41
CA ARG A 12 -1.39 -19.53 9.99
C ARG A 12 -2.11 -18.40 9.26
N ALA A 13 -3.08 -18.78 8.44
CA ALA A 13 -4.02 -17.83 7.87
C ALA A 13 -4.92 -17.26 8.98
N VAL A 14 -5.23 -15.97 8.87
CA VAL A 14 -6.06 -15.26 9.85
C VAL A 14 -7.20 -14.56 9.13
N ALA A 15 -8.43 -14.89 9.52
CA ALA A 15 -9.64 -14.25 9.04
C ALA A 15 -10.20 -13.22 10.05
N ASP A 16 -9.83 -13.36 11.32
CA ASP A 16 -10.27 -12.47 12.37
C ASP A 16 -9.69 -11.05 12.16
N ARG A 17 -10.58 -10.10 12.01
CA ARG A 17 -10.24 -8.70 11.75
C ARG A 17 -9.48 -8.07 12.92
N ASP A 18 -9.90 -8.36 14.13
CA ASP A 18 -9.37 -7.68 15.32
C ASP A 18 -8.01 -8.25 15.71
N GLU A 19 -7.76 -9.53 15.44
CA GLU A 19 -6.43 -10.13 15.56
C GLU A 19 -5.43 -9.49 14.59
N VAL A 20 -5.80 -9.35 13.32
CA VAL A 20 -4.97 -8.66 12.32
C VAL A 20 -4.75 -7.20 12.72
N ALA A 21 -5.81 -6.49 13.11
CA ALA A 21 -5.73 -5.10 13.52
C ALA A 21 -4.82 -4.90 14.74
N ALA A 22 -4.85 -5.81 15.71
CA ALA A 22 -4.00 -5.75 16.88
C ALA A 22 -2.51 -5.78 16.51
N PHE A 23 -2.13 -6.63 15.54
CA PHE A 23 -0.76 -6.66 15.05
C PHE A 23 -0.39 -5.39 14.25
N LEU A 24 -1.25 -4.96 13.34
CA LEU A 24 -0.98 -3.75 12.55
C LEU A 24 -0.87 -2.48 13.41
N ARG A 25 -1.58 -2.42 14.54
CA ARG A 25 -1.50 -1.31 15.51
C ARG A 25 -0.14 -1.18 16.20
N THR A 26 0.72 -2.20 16.19
CA THR A 26 2.09 -2.10 16.73
C THR A 26 2.91 -1.05 15.98
N ASP A 27 2.62 -0.83 14.68
CA ASP A 27 3.04 0.35 13.92
C ASP A 27 1.98 0.70 12.85
N LYS A 28 0.87 1.32 13.28
CA LYS A 28 -0.22 1.68 12.37
C LYS A 28 0.19 2.69 11.29
N ARG A 29 1.21 3.53 11.56
CA ARG A 29 1.71 4.52 10.61
C ARG A 29 2.46 3.85 9.46
N TYR A 30 3.26 2.84 9.78
CA TYR A 30 3.85 1.96 8.76
C TYR A 30 2.76 1.18 8.00
N ALA A 31 1.80 0.60 8.72
CA ALA A 31 0.75 -0.25 8.17
C ALA A 31 -0.42 0.52 7.51
N ALA A 32 -0.33 1.84 7.31
CA ALA A 32 -1.45 2.70 6.95
C ALA A 32 -2.29 2.22 5.75
N TYR A 33 -1.66 1.67 4.69
CA TYR A 33 -2.40 1.11 3.54
C TYR A 33 -3.09 -0.21 3.92
N ALA A 34 -2.39 -1.11 4.59
CA ALA A 34 -2.95 -2.39 5.05
C ALA A 34 -4.13 -2.19 6.03
N MET A 35 -4.09 -1.11 6.85
CA MET A 35 -5.22 -0.70 7.67
C MET A 35 -6.47 -0.34 6.84
N GLY A 36 -6.28 0.20 5.64
CA GLY A 36 -7.40 0.48 4.71
C GLY A 36 -8.10 -0.78 4.23
N ASP A 37 -7.36 -1.87 4.10
CA ASP A 37 -7.87 -3.14 3.59
C ASP A 37 -8.51 -4.04 4.67
N LEU A 38 -8.46 -3.63 5.95
CA LEU A 38 -9.14 -4.34 7.05
C LEU A 38 -10.66 -4.25 6.96
N ASP A 39 -11.16 -3.20 6.36
CA ASP A 39 -12.59 -2.88 6.28
C ASP A 39 -12.96 -2.55 4.82
N GLY A 40 -14.25 -2.47 4.54
CA GLY A 40 -14.74 -2.09 3.22
C GLY A 40 -14.66 -3.18 2.15
N PRO A 41 -14.80 -2.81 0.87
CA PRO A 41 -14.96 -3.76 -0.24
C PRO A 41 -13.71 -4.58 -0.54
N ASN A 42 -12.52 -4.08 -0.18
CA ASN A 42 -11.26 -4.77 -0.45
C ASN A 42 -11.00 -5.93 0.51
N ARG A 43 -11.60 -5.93 1.70
CA ARG A 43 -11.36 -6.97 2.72
C ARG A 43 -11.53 -8.39 2.20
N ALA A 44 -12.57 -8.64 1.43
CA ALA A 44 -12.86 -9.97 0.87
C ALA A 44 -11.80 -10.46 -0.13
N ARG A 45 -10.99 -9.54 -0.67
CA ARG A 45 -9.89 -9.83 -1.61
C ARG A 45 -8.55 -9.96 -0.90
N CYS A 46 -8.47 -9.62 0.39
CA CYS A 46 -7.24 -9.67 1.16
C CYS A 46 -7.12 -10.98 1.92
N ARG A 47 -5.96 -11.62 1.79
CA ARG A 47 -5.56 -12.79 2.58
C ARG A 47 -4.50 -12.37 3.56
N TRP A 48 -4.68 -12.76 4.80
CA TRP A 48 -3.81 -12.40 5.90
C TRP A 48 -3.15 -13.63 6.49
N GLY A 49 -1.87 -13.54 6.79
CA GLY A 49 -1.12 -14.57 7.51
C GLY A 49 -0.35 -13.92 8.65
N LEU A 50 -0.37 -14.55 9.82
CA LEU A 50 0.44 -14.19 10.97
C LEU A 50 1.41 -15.32 11.28
N ALA A 51 2.64 -14.95 11.67
CA ALA A 51 3.62 -15.84 12.28
C ALA A 51 3.69 -15.61 13.79
N PHE A 52 3.92 -16.68 14.51
CA PHE A 52 3.96 -16.68 15.98
C PHE A 52 5.27 -17.30 16.44
N ASP A 53 5.77 -16.84 17.59
CA ASP A 53 6.88 -17.45 18.32
C ASP A 53 6.42 -18.69 19.11
N ASP A 54 7.35 -19.34 19.81
CA ASP A 54 7.13 -20.50 20.67
C ASP A 54 6.20 -20.23 21.87
N LEU A 55 6.02 -18.96 22.23
CA LEU A 55 5.07 -18.53 23.27
C LEU A 55 3.69 -18.15 22.70
N GLY A 56 3.48 -18.33 21.39
CA GLY A 56 2.23 -17.99 20.73
C GLY A 56 2.01 -16.48 20.54
N ARG A 57 3.04 -15.65 20.64
CA ARG A 57 2.96 -14.20 20.40
C ARG A 57 3.13 -13.93 18.91
N PRO A 58 2.26 -13.08 18.29
CA PRO A 58 2.40 -12.71 16.90
C PRO A 58 3.66 -11.84 16.71
N ILE A 59 4.51 -12.23 15.76
CA ILE A 59 5.80 -11.56 15.48
C ILE A 59 5.91 -11.01 14.08
N ALA A 60 5.11 -11.51 13.13
CA ALA A 60 5.13 -11.03 11.75
C ALA A 60 3.78 -11.20 11.06
N LEU A 61 3.56 -10.41 10.02
CA LEU A 61 2.37 -10.42 9.20
C LEU A 61 2.74 -10.31 7.71
N ALA A 62 2.02 -11.05 6.87
CA ALA A 62 1.92 -10.75 5.45
C ALA A 62 0.45 -10.63 5.03
N MET A 63 0.18 -9.65 4.17
CA MET A 63 -1.12 -9.44 3.52
C MET A 63 -0.95 -9.47 2.00
N HIS A 64 -1.78 -10.25 1.33
CA HIS A 64 -1.84 -10.31 -0.12
C HIS A 64 -3.24 -9.96 -0.59
N GLN A 65 -3.33 -9.06 -1.58
CA GLN A 65 -4.59 -8.63 -2.17
C GLN A 65 -4.74 -9.18 -3.59
N ASP A 66 -5.82 -9.93 -3.80
CA ASP A 66 -6.21 -10.44 -5.12
C ASP A 66 -7.01 -9.41 -5.92
N GLY A 67 -6.98 -9.53 -7.24
CA GLY A 67 -7.85 -8.76 -8.15
C GLY A 67 -7.36 -7.35 -8.50
N VAL A 68 -6.15 -6.98 -8.10
CA VAL A 68 -5.43 -5.77 -8.52
C VAL A 68 -4.17 -6.19 -9.26
N ILE A 69 -3.73 -5.43 -10.25
CA ILE A 69 -2.50 -5.72 -11.00
C ILE A 69 -1.61 -4.48 -10.98
N PRO A 70 -0.36 -4.59 -10.49
CA PRO A 70 0.23 -5.75 -9.82
C PRO A 70 -0.40 -6.03 -8.46
N GLN A 71 -0.42 -7.30 -8.03
CA GLN A 71 -1.05 -7.73 -6.78
C GLN A 71 -0.23 -7.28 -5.57
N PRO A 72 -0.76 -6.45 -4.66
CA PRO A 72 -0.03 -6.00 -3.47
C PRO A 72 0.29 -7.15 -2.52
N LEU A 73 1.53 -7.16 -2.00
CA LEU A 73 2.00 -8.01 -0.92
C LEU A 73 2.68 -7.13 0.13
N PHE A 74 1.95 -6.81 1.18
CA PHE A 74 2.48 -6.07 2.32
C PHE A 74 3.09 -7.04 3.33
N VAL A 75 4.26 -6.70 3.88
CA VAL A 75 4.96 -7.49 4.90
C VAL A 75 5.38 -6.59 6.07
N MET A 76 5.29 -7.12 7.30
CA MET A 76 5.57 -6.39 8.54
C MET A 76 6.07 -7.33 9.63
N GLY A 77 6.98 -6.87 10.50
CA GLY A 77 7.42 -7.56 11.70
C GLY A 77 8.79 -8.23 11.57
N ASP A 78 8.99 -9.34 12.26
CA ASP A 78 10.24 -10.08 12.30
C ASP A 78 10.56 -10.74 10.94
N PRO A 79 11.82 -10.64 10.43
CA PRO A 79 12.18 -11.22 9.13
C PRO A 79 12.00 -12.74 9.04
N ALA A 80 12.30 -13.51 10.12
CA ALA A 80 12.13 -14.96 10.11
C ALA A 80 10.63 -15.32 10.12
N GLY A 81 9.81 -14.57 10.87
CA GLY A 81 8.36 -14.70 10.86
C GLY A 81 7.75 -14.35 9.49
N VAL A 82 8.23 -13.30 8.81
CA VAL A 82 7.80 -12.97 7.43
C VAL A 82 8.13 -14.13 6.49
N ALA A 83 9.37 -14.67 6.54
CA ALA A 83 9.75 -15.82 5.73
C ALA A 83 8.85 -17.04 6.00
N GLU A 84 8.48 -17.28 7.26
CA GLU A 84 7.58 -18.38 7.62
C GLU A 84 6.18 -18.19 7.04
N VAL A 85 5.57 -16.99 7.15
CA VAL A 85 4.27 -16.69 6.53
C VAL A 85 4.31 -16.87 5.02
N LEU A 86 5.36 -16.36 4.36
CA LEU A 86 5.50 -16.44 2.90
C LEU A 86 5.82 -17.85 2.41
N SER A 87 6.42 -18.71 3.24
CA SER A 87 6.73 -20.10 2.88
C SER A 87 5.54 -21.03 3.05
N THR A 88 4.67 -20.76 4.04
CA THR A 88 3.60 -21.71 4.43
C THR A 88 2.20 -21.23 4.07
N VAL A 89 1.88 -19.92 4.22
CA VAL A 89 0.51 -19.38 4.18
C VAL A 89 0.25 -18.53 2.94
N ILE A 90 1.02 -17.47 2.72
CA ILE A 90 0.81 -16.46 1.68
C ILE A 90 1.82 -16.67 0.55
N LYS A 91 1.38 -17.25 -0.57
CA LYS A 91 2.26 -17.74 -1.64
C LYS A 91 1.87 -17.22 -3.02
N PRO A 92 1.69 -15.91 -3.25
CA PRO A 92 1.42 -15.43 -4.60
C PRO A 92 2.58 -15.78 -5.54
N ARG A 93 2.26 -16.02 -6.81
CA ARG A 93 3.27 -16.29 -7.82
C ARG A 93 4.02 -15.01 -8.22
N ASP A 94 3.26 -13.99 -8.48
CA ASP A 94 3.73 -12.66 -8.85
C ASP A 94 3.10 -11.67 -7.87
N ALA A 95 3.89 -10.73 -7.36
CA ALA A 95 3.43 -9.76 -6.36
C ALA A 95 4.16 -8.41 -6.50
N TYR A 96 3.53 -7.37 -5.99
CA TYR A 96 4.15 -6.08 -5.74
C TYR A 96 4.39 -5.94 -4.24
N VAL A 97 5.62 -6.18 -3.84
CA VAL A 97 6.01 -6.23 -2.43
C VAL A 97 6.19 -4.83 -1.90
N LEU A 98 5.54 -4.55 -0.79
CA LEU A 98 5.69 -3.36 0.03
C LEU A 98 6.20 -3.75 1.41
N GLY A 99 7.37 -3.28 1.78
CA GLY A 99 8.02 -3.56 3.05
C GLY A 99 9.10 -2.54 3.39
N THR A 100 9.89 -2.83 4.43
CA THR A 100 11.13 -2.12 4.72
C THR A 100 12.32 -2.91 4.19
N GLU A 101 13.46 -2.24 3.97
CA GLU A 101 14.70 -2.89 3.52
C GLU A 101 15.14 -4.05 4.45
N ALA A 102 14.86 -3.93 5.75
CA ALA A 102 15.15 -4.99 6.73
C ALA A 102 14.46 -6.33 6.41
N LEU A 103 13.34 -6.31 5.67
CA LEU A 103 12.58 -7.50 5.30
C LEU A 103 12.97 -8.06 3.92
N ASP A 104 13.81 -7.35 3.17
CA ASP A 104 14.21 -7.73 1.81
C ASP A 104 14.87 -9.11 1.76
N GLY A 105 15.75 -9.43 2.73
CA GLY A 105 16.40 -10.74 2.81
C GLY A 105 15.42 -11.90 2.99
N ALA A 106 14.40 -11.71 3.83
CA ALA A 106 13.36 -12.70 4.06
C ALA A 106 12.53 -12.98 2.79
N VAL A 107 12.17 -11.91 2.07
CA VAL A 107 11.42 -12.02 0.80
C VAL A 107 12.30 -12.61 -0.30
N ALA A 108 13.55 -12.15 -0.44
CA ALA A 108 14.49 -12.60 -1.47
C ALA A 108 14.82 -14.08 -1.37
N GLY A 109 14.75 -14.68 -0.17
CA GLY A 109 14.89 -16.13 0.01
C GLY A 109 13.84 -16.94 -0.75
N LEU A 110 12.65 -16.39 -0.96
CA LEU A 110 11.52 -17.07 -1.60
C LEU A 110 11.15 -16.50 -2.97
N TYR A 111 11.52 -15.27 -3.26
CA TYR A 111 11.16 -14.53 -4.47
C TYR A 111 12.40 -14.00 -5.19
N GLN A 112 12.32 -13.94 -6.50
CA GLN A 112 13.20 -13.12 -7.31
C GLN A 112 12.63 -11.70 -7.28
N LEU A 113 13.43 -10.74 -6.80
CA LEU A 113 13.05 -9.35 -6.63
C LEU A 113 13.62 -8.49 -7.75
N GLU A 114 12.82 -7.56 -8.25
CA GLU A 114 13.29 -6.49 -9.13
C GLU A 114 13.93 -5.35 -8.32
N ARG A 115 14.51 -4.37 -9.04
CA ARG A 115 15.10 -3.18 -8.41
C ARG A 115 14.04 -2.43 -7.59
N PRO A 116 14.35 -2.05 -6.34
CA PRO A 116 13.40 -1.34 -5.49
C PRO A 116 13.17 0.10 -5.94
N ILE A 117 11.95 0.55 -5.72
CA ILE A 117 11.60 1.95 -5.60
C ILE A 117 11.60 2.28 -4.11
N THR A 118 12.34 3.31 -3.70
CA THR A 118 12.40 3.73 -2.29
C THR A 118 11.52 4.94 -2.05
N LEU A 119 10.70 4.86 -1.02
CA LEU A 119 9.74 5.89 -0.64
C LEU A 119 9.94 6.31 0.81
N HIS A 120 9.74 7.59 1.09
CA HIS A 120 9.43 8.03 2.45
C HIS A 120 7.95 7.75 2.74
N ARG A 121 7.65 7.04 3.83
CA ARG A 121 6.38 7.14 4.52
C ARG A 121 6.44 8.38 5.37
N MET A 122 5.63 9.39 5.05
CA MET A 122 5.51 10.59 5.84
C MET A 122 4.15 10.64 6.53
N VAL A 123 4.11 11.18 7.74
CA VAL A 123 2.90 11.21 8.57
C VAL A 123 2.75 12.58 9.22
N VAL A 124 1.51 13.02 9.36
CA VAL A 124 1.11 14.24 10.08
C VAL A 124 -0.09 13.92 10.97
N ASP A 125 -0.16 14.58 12.12
CA ASP A 125 -1.29 14.59 13.02
C ASP A 125 -1.83 16.01 13.21
N ARG A 126 -2.89 16.17 14.04
CA ARG A 126 -3.49 17.50 14.27
C ARG A 126 -2.56 18.50 14.92
N GLN A 127 -1.58 18.05 15.70
CA GLN A 127 -0.68 18.95 16.43
C GLN A 127 0.43 19.48 15.52
N SER A 128 0.92 18.62 14.61
CA SER A 128 2.00 18.94 13.69
C SER A 128 1.52 19.55 12.37
N PHE A 129 0.22 19.43 12.05
CA PHE A 129 -0.32 19.92 10.78
C PHE A 129 -0.27 21.46 10.70
N ALA A 130 0.42 21.96 9.68
CA ALA A 130 0.49 23.35 9.31
C ALA A 130 -0.31 23.57 8.02
N PRO A 131 -1.58 24.01 8.11
CA PRO A 131 -2.43 24.18 6.92
C PRO A 131 -1.87 25.27 6.00
N PHE A 132 -2.03 25.05 4.71
CA PHE A 132 -1.67 26.01 3.68
C PHE A 132 -2.93 26.33 2.86
N GLU A 133 -3.39 27.56 3.00
CA GLU A 133 -4.59 28.02 2.33
C GLU A 133 -4.34 28.32 0.85
N GLY A 134 -5.37 28.17 0.04
CA GLY A 134 -5.35 28.41 -1.39
C GLY A 134 -6.71 28.13 -2.03
N GLY A 135 -6.82 28.34 -3.33
CA GLY A 135 -8.06 28.17 -4.08
C GLY A 135 -8.43 26.70 -4.40
N ALA A 136 -8.20 25.75 -3.48
CA ALA A 136 -8.63 24.37 -3.67
C ALA A 136 -10.16 24.26 -3.54
N VAL A 137 -10.78 23.54 -4.47
CA VAL A 137 -12.20 23.20 -4.46
C VAL A 137 -12.39 21.72 -4.24
N ARG A 138 -13.40 21.32 -3.47
CA ARG A 138 -13.79 19.92 -3.27
C ARG A 138 -14.31 19.37 -4.59
N LEU A 139 -13.71 18.26 -5.06
CA LEU A 139 -14.16 17.59 -6.27
C LEU A 139 -15.31 16.62 -5.94
N THR A 140 -16.24 16.50 -6.88
CA THR A 140 -17.45 15.68 -6.78
C THR A 140 -17.55 14.77 -8.01
N GLY A 141 -18.52 13.87 -8.05
CA GLY A 141 -18.75 12.99 -9.21
C GLY A 141 -18.86 13.73 -10.55
N ARG A 142 -19.27 15.02 -10.54
CA ARG A 142 -19.32 15.87 -11.73
C ARG A 142 -17.94 16.22 -12.31
N ASP A 143 -16.90 16.11 -11.50
CA ASP A 143 -15.52 16.45 -11.87
C ASP A 143 -14.72 15.22 -12.35
N ILE A 144 -15.36 14.03 -12.48
CA ILE A 144 -14.67 12.78 -12.80
C ILE A 144 -13.94 12.83 -14.15
N ASP A 145 -14.54 13.46 -15.15
CA ASP A 145 -13.94 13.57 -16.49
C ASP A 145 -12.72 14.50 -16.48
N ASP A 146 -12.78 15.60 -15.71
CA ASP A 146 -11.65 16.50 -15.51
C ASP A 146 -10.54 15.82 -14.75
N LEU A 147 -10.87 15.05 -13.71
CA LEU A 147 -9.93 14.27 -12.94
C LEU A 147 -9.23 13.23 -13.83
N ASN A 148 -9.99 12.43 -14.57
CA ASN A 148 -9.44 11.45 -15.51
C ASN A 148 -8.55 12.10 -16.57
N ARG A 149 -8.93 13.28 -17.09
CA ARG A 149 -8.14 14.04 -18.05
C ARG A 149 -6.83 14.53 -17.44
N LEU A 150 -6.85 14.99 -16.17
CA LEU A 150 -5.64 15.38 -15.45
C LEU A 150 -4.67 14.21 -15.30
N TYR A 151 -5.16 13.03 -14.90
CA TYR A 151 -4.32 11.86 -14.61
C TYR A 151 -3.90 11.08 -15.86
N GLN A 152 -4.57 11.19 -16.99
CA GLN A 152 -4.15 10.58 -18.26
C GLN A 152 -2.76 11.03 -18.70
N LEU A 153 -2.29 12.18 -18.21
CA LEU A 153 -0.94 12.67 -18.47
C LEU A 153 0.15 11.92 -17.67
N GLY A 154 -0.19 11.20 -16.61
CA GLY A 154 0.77 10.55 -15.72
C GLY A 154 0.42 9.12 -15.27
N PHE A 155 -0.81 8.65 -15.45
CA PHE A 155 -1.27 7.34 -14.99
C PHE A 155 -1.94 6.55 -16.12
N ARG A 156 -1.79 5.22 -16.09
CA ARG A 156 -2.50 4.30 -16.98
C ARG A 156 -3.80 3.88 -16.31
N GLY A 157 -4.92 4.26 -16.90
CA GLY A 157 -6.26 3.86 -16.48
C GLY A 157 -7.10 5.02 -15.93
N ALA A 158 -8.40 4.96 -16.17
CA ALA A 158 -9.36 5.92 -15.65
C ALA A 158 -9.73 5.60 -14.19
N PHE A 159 -9.98 6.64 -13.39
CA PHE A 159 -10.61 6.45 -12.09
C PHE A 159 -12.04 5.93 -12.26
N PRO A 160 -12.48 4.97 -11.43
CA PRO A 160 -13.88 4.58 -11.41
C PRO A 160 -14.76 5.73 -10.94
N SER A 161 -16.02 5.76 -11.41
CA SER A 161 -16.96 6.85 -11.11
C SER A 161 -17.17 7.10 -9.62
N GLY A 162 -17.15 6.06 -8.79
CA GLY A 162 -17.36 6.16 -7.35
C GLY A 162 -16.17 6.72 -6.55
N VAL A 163 -14.99 6.92 -7.16
CA VAL A 163 -13.80 7.35 -6.40
C VAL A 163 -13.97 8.71 -5.72
N LEU A 164 -14.75 9.61 -6.33
CA LEU A 164 -15.01 10.94 -5.79
C LEU A 164 -16.15 10.97 -4.76
N GLU A 165 -17.00 9.95 -4.76
CA GLU A 165 -18.10 9.79 -3.80
C GLU A 165 -17.59 9.14 -2.50
N ASP A 166 -16.75 8.12 -2.61
CA ASP A 166 -16.20 7.37 -1.48
C ASP A 166 -14.97 8.06 -0.86
N GLY A 167 -14.22 8.81 -1.66
CA GLY A 167 -12.98 9.47 -1.27
C GLY A 167 -13.12 10.98 -1.00
N ILE A 168 -12.05 11.55 -0.49
CA ILE A 168 -11.87 12.99 -0.35
C ILE A 168 -10.92 13.45 -1.45
N TYR A 169 -11.39 14.32 -2.35
CA TYR A 169 -10.57 14.86 -3.43
C TYR A 169 -10.72 16.37 -3.51
N TYR A 170 -9.60 17.06 -3.66
CA TYR A 170 -9.53 18.48 -3.89
C TYR A 170 -8.73 18.81 -5.13
N GLY A 171 -9.11 19.88 -5.82
CA GLY A 171 -8.43 20.34 -7.02
C GLY A 171 -8.24 21.84 -7.08
N VAL A 172 -7.28 22.29 -7.86
CA VAL A 172 -7.10 23.70 -8.25
C VAL A 172 -7.40 23.84 -9.73
N ARG A 173 -8.17 24.90 -10.05
CA ARG A 173 -8.53 25.24 -11.44
C ARG A 173 -7.88 26.56 -11.84
N VAL A 174 -7.37 26.59 -13.07
CA VAL A 174 -6.87 27.80 -13.72
C VAL A 174 -7.61 27.96 -15.05
N GLY A 175 -8.26 29.08 -15.27
CA GLY A 175 -9.07 29.31 -16.48
C GLY A 175 -10.17 28.25 -16.65
N GLY A 176 -10.76 27.76 -15.57
CA GLY A 176 -11.77 26.68 -15.57
C GLY A 176 -11.22 25.26 -15.71
N ARG A 177 -9.96 25.07 -16.10
CA ARG A 177 -9.32 23.76 -16.29
C ARG A 177 -8.74 23.24 -14.96
N LEU A 178 -8.98 21.99 -14.62
CA LEU A 178 -8.35 21.32 -13.48
C LEU A 178 -6.86 21.08 -13.78
N VAL A 179 -5.96 21.70 -13.01
CA VAL A 179 -4.51 21.67 -13.23
C VAL A 179 -3.74 20.96 -12.13
N SER A 180 -4.36 20.80 -10.96
CA SER A 180 -3.79 20.04 -9.84
C SER A 180 -4.90 19.37 -9.05
N ALA A 181 -4.63 18.17 -8.53
CA ALA A 181 -5.53 17.46 -7.64
C ALA A 181 -4.74 16.61 -6.63
N ALA A 182 -5.38 16.32 -5.52
CA ALA A 182 -4.99 15.31 -4.55
C ALA A 182 -6.23 14.60 -4.04
N GLY A 183 -6.06 13.36 -3.56
CA GLY A 183 -7.17 12.59 -3.02
C GLY A 183 -6.73 11.62 -1.94
N THR A 184 -7.65 10.75 -1.54
CA THR A 184 -7.41 9.73 -0.52
C THR A 184 -7.23 8.36 -1.16
N HIS A 185 -6.29 7.58 -0.63
CA HIS A 185 -6.20 6.14 -0.86
C HIS A 185 -6.89 5.34 0.23
N VAL A 186 -6.85 5.84 1.48
CA VAL A 186 -7.43 5.20 2.65
C VAL A 186 -8.14 6.22 3.51
N ILE A 187 -9.34 5.86 3.98
CA ILE A 187 -10.07 6.51 5.06
C ILE A 187 -10.54 5.40 6.00
N ASN A 188 -9.80 5.13 7.07
CA ASN A 188 -10.23 4.17 8.09
C ASN A 188 -10.50 4.91 9.41
N THR A 189 -11.77 5.21 9.66
CA THR A 189 -12.21 5.94 10.86
C THR A 189 -12.16 5.07 12.12
N ARG A 190 -12.30 3.74 12.00
CA ARG A 190 -12.20 2.79 13.11
C ARG A 190 -10.77 2.72 13.64
N GLU A 191 -9.79 2.65 12.74
CA GLU A 191 -8.36 2.66 13.09
C GLU A 191 -7.78 4.08 13.18
N ARG A 192 -8.60 5.10 12.91
CA ARG A 192 -8.26 6.52 12.99
C ARG A 192 -7.01 6.89 12.20
N ILE A 193 -6.94 6.37 10.95
CA ILE A 193 -5.85 6.63 10.01
C ILE A 193 -6.39 6.91 8.61
N GLY A 194 -5.79 7.89 7.93
CA GLY A 194 -6.05 8.21 6.53
C GLY A 194 -4.76 8.20 5.72
N VAL A 195 -4.89 8.04 4.40
CA VAL A 195 -3.75 8.13 3.49
C VAL A 195 -4.09 9.04 2.34
N VAL A 196 -3.31 10.11 2.19
CA VAL A 196 -3.33 10.99 1.02
C VAL A 196 -2.55 10.33 -0.10
N GLY A 197 -3.11 10.38 -1.30
CA GLY A 197 -2.46 9.92 -2.50
C GLY A 197 -2.92 10.67 -3.73
N ASN A 198 -2.54 10.14 -4.89
CA ASN A 198 -2.95 10.72 -6.17
C ASN A 198 -2.65 12.22 -6.27
N VAL A 199 -1.51 12.69 -5.70
CA VAL A 199 -1.13 14.11 -5.82
C VAL A 199 -0.52 14.34 -7.20
N MET A 200 -1.20 15.14 -8.01
CA MET A 200 -0.80 15.44 -9.38
C MET A 200 -0.90 16.94 -9.65
N THR A 201 0.10 17.48 -10.33
CA THR A 201 0.06 18.82 -10.92
C THR A 201 0.61 18.74 -12.34
N GLN A 202 -0.13 19.30 -13.31
CA GLN A 202 0.31 19.40 -14.70
C GLN A 202 1.68 20.10 -14.77
N LEU A 203 2.52 19.66 -15.70
CA LEU A 203 3.92 20.06 -15.78
C LEU A 203 4.10 21.58 -15.86
N GLU A 204 3.30 22.22 -16.73
CA GLU A 204 3.30 23.66 -16.99
C GLU A 204 2.80 24.52 -15.79
N TYR A 205 2.16 23.86 -14.81
CA TYR A 205 1.64 24.53 -13.59
C TYR A 205 2.41 24.16 -12.33
N ARG A 206 3.57 23.48 -12.47
CA ARG A 206 4.45 23.20 -11.33
C ARG A 206 5.14 24.49 -10.86
N GLY A 207 5.62 24.48 -9.62
CA GLY A 207 6.26 25.65 -9.02
C GLY A 207 5.32 26.74 -8.46
N HIS A 208 3.98 26.54 -8.55
CA HIS A 208 2.96 27.47 -8.06
C HIS A 208 2.28 27.00 -6.77
N ASP A 209 2.92 26.15 -6.00
CA ASP A 209 2.41 25.57 -4.74
C ASP A 209 1.10 24.77 -4.84
N PHE A 210 0.57 24.50 -6.05
CA PHE A 210 -0.72 23.85 -6.20
C PHE A 210 -0.77 22.45 -5.57
N ALA A 211 0.29 21.64 -5.67
CA ALA A 211 0.37 20.36 -4.98
C ALA A 211 0.24 20.51 -3.46
N LYS A 212 0.86 21.55 -2.89
CA LYS A 212 0.77 21.86 -1.45
C LYS A 212 -0.64 22.28 -1.06
N ILE A 213 -1.29 23.13 -1.88
CA ILE A 213 -2.67 23.58 -1.67
C ILE A 213 -3.63 22.40 -1.64
N VAL A 214 -3.63 21.54 -2.65
CA VAL A 214 -4.54 20.38 -2.73
C VAL A 214 -4.28 19.35 -1.65
N THR A 215 -2.99 19.07 -1.34
CA THR A 215 -2.62 18.16 -0.25
C THR A 215 -3.07 18.71 1.10
N SER A 216 -2.89 20.01 1.36
CA SER A 216 -3.35 20.66 2.58
C SER A 216 -4.87 20.51 2.76
N ALA A 217 -5.65 20.76 1.72
CA ALA A 217 -7.10 20.66 1.78
C ALA A 217 -7.58 19.22 2.08
N VAL A 218 -7.00 18.20 1.42
CA VAL A 218 -7.32 16.80 1.70
C VAL A 218 -6.93 16.43 3.13
N THR A 219 -5.73 16.83 3.58
CA THR A 219 -5.23 16.56 4.92
C THR A 219 -6.10 17.18 5.99
N ALA A 220 -6.51 18.45 5.81
CA ALA A 220 -7.39 19.16 6.73
C ALA A 220 -8.72 18.43 6.91
N GLU A 221 -9.37 18.01 5.80
CA GLU A 221 -10.63 17.24 5.87
C GLU A 221 -10.42 15.86 6.50
N LEU A 222 -9.34 15.14 6.17
CA LEU A 222 -9.03 13.84 6.81
C LEU A 222 -8.86 13.99 8.31
N LEU A 223 -8.13 14.98 8.80
CA LEU A 223 -7.89 15.20 10.24
C LEU A 223 -9.16 15.53 11.02
N THR A 224 -10.28 15.83 10.37
CA THR A 224 -11.59 15.91 11.08
C THR A 224 -12.11 14.52 11.47
N ARG A 225 -11.66 13.45 10.80
CA ARG A 225 -12.19 12.09 10.90
C ARG A 225 -11.20 11.10 11.54
N VAL A 226 -9.89 11.37 11.40
CA VAL A 226 -8.81 10.47 11.82
C VAL A 226 -7.77 11.24 12.65
N ASP A 227 -6.86 10.50 13.31
CA ASP A 227 -5.79 11.10 14.12
C ASP A 227 -4.51 11.28 13.34
N ASP A 228 -4.17 10.29 12.50
CA ASP A 228 -2.95 10.28 11.69
C ASP A 228 -3.30 10.29 10.20
N VAL A 229 -2.59 11.11 9.44
CA VAL A 229 -2.65 11.12 7.98
C VAL A 229 -1.28 10.80 7.42
N ALA A 230 -1.20 9.73 6.63
CA ALA A 230 0.02 9.28 5.99
C ALA A 230 0.03 9.61 4.49
N LEU A 231 1.21 9.64 3.91
CA LEU A 231 1.43 9.62 2.46
C LEU A 231 2.74 8.89 2.14
N ASN A 232 2.87 8.44 0.88
CA ASN A 232 4.14 7.97 0.33
C ASN A 232 4.67 8.97 -0.68
N VAL A 233 5.98 9.16 -0.69
CA VAL A 233 6.67 10.00 -1.67
C VAL A 233 8.03 9.40 -2.03
N HIS A 234 8.36 9.38 -3.32
CA HIS A 234 9.67 8.95 -3.79
C HIS A 234 10.79 9.74 -3.10
N THR A 235 11.85 9.06 -2.68
CA THR A 235 12.98 9.69 -1.98
C THR A 235 13.73 10.71 -2.84
N ASP A 236 13.70 10.54 -4.15
CA ASP A 236 14.30 11.45 -5.14
C ASP A 236 13.40 12.64 -5.51
N ASN A 237 12.12 12.65 -5.09
CA ASN A 237 11.21 13.75 -5.33
C ASN A 237 11.37 14.86 -4.25
N ALA A 238 12.55 15.47 -4.22
CA ALA A 238 12.88 16.50 -3.24
C ALA A 238 11.87 17.68 -3.18
N PRO A 239 11.31 18.17 -4.31
CA PRO A 239 10.28 19.22 -4.26
C PRO A 239 9.00 18.80 -3.52
N ALA A 240 8.52 17.58 -3.73
CA ALA A 240 7.34 17.06 -3.04
C ALA A 240 7.61 16.84 -1.55
N VAL A 241 8.77 16.25 -1.20
CA VAL A 241 9.21 16.08 0.20
C VAL A 241 9.25 17.43 0.92
N ALA A 242 9.82 18.46 0.29
CA ALA A 242 9.87 19.81 0.86
C ALA A 242 8.47 20.43 1.04
N ALA A 243 7.55 20.23 0.08
CA ALA A 243 6.17 20.68 0.18
C ALA A 243 5.44 20.01 1.36
N TYR A 244 5.57 18.69 1.51
CA TYR A 244 4.93 17.94 2.60
C TYR A 244 5.50 18.30 3.98
N ARG A 245 6.82 18.51 4.08
CA ARG A 245 7.42 19.01 5.33
C ARG A 245 6.86 20.37 5.75
N ARG A 246 6.59 21.27 4.80
CA ARG A 246 5.97 22.58 5.08
C ARG A 246 4.52 22.45 5.56
N LEU A 247 3.84 21.34 5.26
CA LEU A 247 2.52 21.01 5.79
C LEU A 247 2.57 20.31 7.15
N GLY A 248 3.78 20.12 7.72
CA GLY A 248 3.97 19.45 9.00
C GLY A 248 4.19 17.94 8.93
N TYR A 249 4.21 17.35 7.73
CA TYR A 249 4.52 15.93 7.57
C TYR A 249 5.96 15.62 7.97
N GLN A 250 6.13 14.58 8.75
CA GLN A 250 7.42 14.07 9.19
C GLN A 250 7.69 12.68 8.61
N ALA A 251 8.95 12.38 8.30
CA ALA A 251 9.32 11.04 7.85
C ALA A 251 9.15 10.05 9.01
N HIS A 252 8.38 8.98 8.78
CA HIS A 252 8.18 7.89 9.73
C HIS A 252 9.14 6.74 9.47
N CYS A 253 9.17 6.25 8.23
CA CYS A 253 10.09 5.19 7.82
C CYS A 253 10.40 5.27 6.31
N LEU A 254 11.39 4.47 5.88
CA LEU A 254 11.64 4.17 4.48
C LEU A 254 10.92 2.88 4.09
N LEU A 255 10.24 2.92 2.96
CA LEU A 255 9.60 1.77 2.33
C LEU A 255 10.35 1.39 1.07
N THR A 256 10.35 0.10 0.76
CA THR A 256 10.75 -0.42 -0.54
C THR A 256 9.53 -1.01 -1.25
N GLU A 257 9.35 -0.64 -2.50
CA GLU A 257 8.33 -1.21 -3.38
C GLU A 257 9.02 -1.87 -4.57
N ARG A 258 8.63 -3.10 -4.92
CA ARG A 258 9.21 -3.83 -6.04
C ARG A 258 8.35 -4.96 -6.54
N LEU A 259 8.46 -5.27 -7.83
CA LEU A 259 7.91 -6.50 -8.37
C LEU A 259 8.72 -7.70 -7.87
N ALA A 260 8.01 -8.77 -7.59
CA ALA A 260 8.55 -10.00 -7.08
C ALA A 260 7.90 -11.20 -7.77
N ARG A 261 8.72 -12.16 -8.18
CA ARG A 261 8.27 -13.44 -8.73
C ARG A 261 8.73 -14.56 -7.84
N ARG A 262 7.81 -15.42 -7.41
CA ARG A 262 8.13 -16.58 -6.58
C ARG A 262 9.11 -17.50 -7.30
N ARG A 263 10.17 -17.87 -6.61
CA ARG A 263 11.14 -18.84 -7.12
C ARG A 263 10.45 -20.18 -7.32
N ALA A 264 10.71 -20.85 -8.47
CA ALA A 264 10.20 -22.18 -8.72
C ALA A 264 10.79 -23.14 -7.67
N GLY A 265 9.96 -23.76 -6.86
CA GLY A 265 10.39 -24.91 -6.05
C GLY A 265 10.69 -26.10 -6.97
N GLY A 266 11.50 -27.09 -6.50
CA GLY A 266 11.83 -28.26 -7.31
C GLY A 266 10.63 -29.02 -7.90
N TRP A 267 9.42 -28.81 -7.39
CA TRP A 267 8.15 -29.35 -7.90
C TRP A 267 7.59 -28.59 -9.12
N ASP A 268 7.97 -27.33 -9.34
CA ASP A 268 7.53 -26.54 -10.51
C ASP A 268 8.29 -26.94 -11.79
N ILE A 269 9.47 -27.53 -11.66
CA ILE A 269 10.22 -28.10 -12.80
C ILE A 269 9.43 -29.27 -13.44
N MET A 270 8.60 -29.97 -12.66
CA MET A 270 7.75 -31.08 -13.14
C MET A 270 6.40 -30.64 -13.71
N ARG A 271 6.07 -29.32 -13.64
CA ARG A 271 4.78 -28.80 -14.10
C ARG A 271 4.52 -29.00 -15.61
N PRO A 272 5.50 -28.74 -16.52
CA PRO A 272 5.32 -29.01 -17.95
C PRO A 272 5.04 -30.52 -18.21
N ILE A 273 5.70 -31.40 -17.47
CA ILE A 273 5.51 -32.84 -17.58
C ILE A 273 4.12 -33.27 -17.10
N ARG A 274 3.62 -32.66 -16.00
CA ARG A 274 2.26 -32.94 -15.49
C ARG A 274 1.16 -32.38 -16.39
N GLU A 275 1.38 -31.23 -17.02
CA GLU A 275 0.44 -30.67 -18.00
C GLU A 275 0.42 -31.51 -19.28
N ALA A 276 1.57 -31.95 -19.76
CA ALA A 276 1.67 -32.89 -20.88
C ALA A 276 0.99 -34.24 -20.57
N LEU A 277 1.17 -34.82 -19.36
CA LEU A 277 0.52 -36.03 -18.93
C LEU A 277 -1.00 -35.90 -18.76
N ARG A 278 -1.51 -34.70 -18.39
CA ARG A 278 -2.98 -34.45 -18.34
C ARG A 278 -3.62 -34.36 -19.71
N LEU A 279 -2.89 -33.96 -20.74
CA LEU A 279 -3.34 -33.90 -22.13
C LEU A 279 -3.34 -35.28 -22.81
N THR A 280 -2.60 -36.26 -22.30
CA THR A 280 -2.48 -37.60 -22.87
C THR A 280 -3.38 -38.67 -22.24
N TRP A 281 -4.14 -38.32 -21.15
CA TRP A 281 -5.06 -39.26 -20.51
C TRP A 281 -6.47 -39.09 -21.04
N PRO A 282 -7.08 -40.09 -21.68
CA PRO A 282 -8.46 -39.99 -22.13
C PRO A 282 -9.40 -39.83 -20.93
N ARG A 283 -10.32 -38.88 -20.97
CA ARG A 283 -11.46 -38.84 -20.04
C ARG A 283 -12.35 -40.04 -20.35
N GLU A 284 -12.39 -41.02 -19.47
CA GLU A 284 -13.47 -42.01 -19.50
C GLU A 284 -14.79 -41.31 -19.26
N THR A 285 -15.64 -41.38 -20.27
CA THR A 285 -17.04 -40.97 -20.22
C THR A 285 -17.79 -41.94 -19.32
N ARG A 286 -18.44 -41.43 -18.31
CA ARG A 286 -19.66 -41.98 -17.71
C ARG A 286 -20.71 -40.91 -17.66
#